data_92e6c23bc2304b229962944205837cc4
#
_entry.id   92e6c23bc2304b229962944205837cc4
#
_cell.length_a   1.000
_cell.length_b   1.000
_cell.length_c   1.000
_cell.angle_alpha   90.00
_cell.angle_beta   90.00
_cell.angle_gamma   90.00
#
_symmetry.space_group_name_H-M   'P 1'
#
loop_
_entity.id
_entity.type
_entity.pdbx_description
1 polymer ?
#
loop_
_entity_poly.entity_id
_entity_poly.type
_entity_poly.pdbx_seq_one_letter_code
_entity_poly.pdbx_strand_id
1 'polypeptide(L)'
;MKSTRDRILQTLLRQPRQTINELAEAVGINPISVRHHLTNLQMEGLVTAEEERHGVGRPRLVYALTEDGLEKFPSRYLRLTTRLLAQMKETMPGPVVSQLFSQIAEDLANEYRDQIQGLSMEERLDFVRHHRALPHSR
;
A
#
# COMPACT_ATOMS: atom_id res chain seq x y z
N MET A 1 3.12 17.65 -2.03
CA MET A 1 4.24 17.35 -1.12
C MET A 1 3.91 16.16 -0.25
N LYS A 2 4.82 15.24 -0.15
CA LYS A 2 4.68 14.12 0.78
C LYS A 2 5.01 14.57 2.19
N SER A 3 4.13 14.28 3.13
CA SER A 3 4.37 14.56 4.55
C SER A 3 5.53 13.71 5.07
N THR A 4 6.09 14.09 6.21
CA THR A 4 7.10 13.29 6.89
C THR A 4 6.59 11.89 7.20
N ARG A 5 5.34 11.78 7.61
CA ARG A 5 4.65 10.52 7.83
C ARG A 5 4.64 9.63 6.58
N ASP A 6 4.31 10.19 5.42
CA ASP A 6 4.31 9.46 4.15
C ASP A 6 5.72 9.00 3.76
N ARG A 7 6.72 9.81 4.03
CA ARG A 7 8.12 9.47 3.77
C ARG A 7 8.60 8.30 4.63
N ILE A 8 8.18 8.24 5.88
CA ILE A 8 8.48 7.11 6.77
C ILE A 8 7.83 5.83 6.24
N LEU A 9 6.55 5.88 5.87
CA LEU A 9 5.84 4.74 5.29
C LEU A 9 6.51 4.26 3.99
N GLN A 10 6.91 5.17 3.11
CA GLN A 10 7.61 4.81 1.88
C GLN A 10 8.98 4.20 2.13
N THR A 11 9.70 4.68 3.12
CA THR A 11 11.00 4.12 3.49
C THR A 11 10.84 2.69 3.99
N LEU A 12 9.84 2.43 4.82
CA LEU A 12 9.51 1.08 5.29
C LEU A 12 9.04 0.16 4.15
N LEU A 13 8.40 0.71 3.13
CA LEU A 13 8.01 -0.07 1.95
C LEU A 13 9.23 -0.53 1.14
N ARG A 14 10.23 0.34 0.99
CA ARG A 14 11.46 0.05 0.23
C ARG A 14 12.40 -0.86 0.99
N GLN A 15 12.57 -0.60 2.27
CA GLN A 15 13.46 -1.35 3.18
C GLN A 15 12.67 -1.78 4.40
N PRO A 16 12.06 -2.95 4.40
CA PRO A 16 11.35 -3.50 5.54
C PRO A 16 12.28 -3.71 6.74
N ARG A 17 11.75 -3.58 7.94
CA ARG A 17 12.45 -3.85 9.21
C ARG A 17 13.58 -2.86 9.48
N GLN A 18 13.21 -1.64 9.81
CA GLN A 18 14.16 -0.58 10.16
C GLN A 18 14.02 -0.13 11.60
N THR A 19 15.14 0.24 12.19
CA THR A 19 15.19 0.91 13.50
C THR A 19 14.81 2.38 13.38
N ILE A 20 14.51 3.01 14.53
CA ILE A 20 14.24 4.45 14.58
C ILE A 20 15.41 5.26 14.00
N ASN A 21 16.64 4.88 14.35
CA ASN A 21 17.84 5.59 13.88
C ASN A 21 18.02 5.47 12.36
N GLU A 22 17.79 4.27 11.81
CA GLU A 22 17.86 4.06 10.36
C GLU A 22 16.79 4.88 9.62
N LEU A 23 15.57 4.94 10.14
CA LEU A 23 14.50 5.76 9.59
C LEU A 23 14.80 7.25 9.70
N ALA A 24 15.34 7.69 10.84
CA ALA A 24 15.73 9.07 11.05
C ALA A 24 16.78 9.53 10.03
N GLU A 25 17.77 8.69 9.79
CA GLU A 25 18.82 8.94 8.80
C GLU A 25 18.25 8.97 7.37
N ALA A 26 17.42 8.00 7.03
CA ALA A 26 16.83 7.88 5.70
C ALA A 26 15.88 9.04 5.36
N VAL A 27 15.12 9.52 6.33
CA VAL A 27 14.13 10.60 6.15
C VAL A 27 14.73 11.99 6.40
N GLY A 28 15.84 12.06 7.13
CA GLY A 28 16.52 13.32 7.42
C GLY A 28 15.86 14.13 8.53
N ILE A 29 15.29 13.46 9.53
CA ILE A 29 14.70 14.10 10.73
C ILE A 29 15.29 13.46 11.99
N ASN A 30 15.03 14.09 13.16
CA ASN A 30 15.57 13.55 14.38
C ASN A 30 14.81 12.30 14.86
N PRO A 31 15.46 11.40 15.63
CA PRO A 31 14.84 10.17 16.12
C PRO A 31 13.59 10.36 16.97
N ILE A 32 13.50 11.44 17.72
CA ILE A 32 12.33 11.75 18.56
C ILE A 32 11.10 11.98 17.70
N SER A 33 11.26 12.74 16.60
CA SER A 33 10.16 12.96 15.63
C SER A 33 9.75 11.66 14.93
N VAL A 34 10.71 10.82 14.57
CA VAL A 34 10.42 9.50 14.00
C VAL A 34 9.61 8.66 14.97
N ARG A 35 10.03 8.60 16.23
CA ARG A 35 9.32 7.86 17.28
C ARG A 35 7.88 8.33 17.43
N HIS A 36 7.66 9.64 17.40
CA HIS A 36 6.32 10.22 17.49
C HIS A 36 5.43 9.77 16.32
N HIS A 37 5.93 9.84 15.09
CA HIS A 37 5.21 9.38 13.91
C HIS A 37 4.95 7.88 13.95
N LEU A 38 5.92 7.07 14.37
CA LEU A 38 5.77 5.62 14.47
C LEU A 38 4.74 5.23 15.52
N THR A 39 4.69 5.92 16.66
CA THR A 39 3.67 5.70 17.69
C THR A 39 2.27 5.93 17.11
N ASN A 40 2.07 7.02 16.40
CA ASN A 40 0.80 7.31 15.74
C ASN A 40 0.44 6.27 14.67
N LEU A 41 1.41 5.86 13.86
CA LEU A 41 1.22 4.84 12.83
C LEU A 41 0.89 3.46 13.41
N GLN A 42 1.48 3.12 14.57
CA GLN A 42 1.12 1.90 15.30
C GLN A 42 -0.32 1.95 15.82
N MET A 43 -0.74 3.08 16.36
CA MET A 43 -2.11 3.29 16.84
C MET A 43 -3.13 3.17 15.70
N GLU A 44 -2.76 3.57 14.49
CA GLU A 44 -3.59 3.44 13.30
C GLU A 44 -3.53 2.03 12.68
N GLY A 45 -2.67 1.15 13.19
CA GLY A 45 -2.52 -0.21 12.68
C GLY A 45 -1.74 -0.34 11.39
N LEU A 46 -0.98 0.69 11.00
CA LEU A 46 -0.22 0.71 9.75
C LEU A 46 1.22 0.20 9.89
N VAL A 47 1.75 0.24 11.11
CA VAL A 47 3.13 -0.15 11.44
C VAL A 47 3.11 -1.04 12.66
N THR A 48 4.00 -2.03 12.70
CA THR A 48 4.23 -2.89 13.85
C THR A 48 5.68 -2.79 14.29
N ALA A 49 5.93 -2.99 15.58
CA ALA A 49 7.27 -3.03 16.16
C ALA A 49 7.58 -4.44 16.65
N GLU A 50 8.78 -4.92 16.35
CA GLU A 50 9.27 -6.22 16.79
C GLU A 50 10.63 -6.05 17.47
N GLU A 51 10.87 -6.85 18.51
CA GLU A 51 12.20 -6.91 19.11
C GLU A 51 13.12 -7.80 18.27
N GLU A 52 14.28 -7.28 17.94
CA GLU A 52 15.33 -8.03 17.27
C GLU A 52 16.54 -8.15 18.15
N ARG A 53 16.92 -9.38 18.48
CA ARG A 53 18.16 -9.66 19.21
C ARG A 53 19.32 -9.79 18.22
N HIS A 54 20.30 -8.91 18.39
CA HIS A 54 21.52 -8.91 17.59
C HIS A 54 22.73 -9.21 18.50
N GLY A 55 23.12 -10.48 18.60
CA GLY A 55 24.27 -10.90 19.41
C GLY A 55 24.06 -10.74 20.92
N VAL A 56 25.13 -10.43 21.62
CA VAL A 56 25.14 -10.17 23.07
C VAL A 56 24.85 -8.67 23.30
N GLY A 57 23.62 -8.32 23.64
CA GLY A 57 23.26 -6.92 23.90
C GLY A 57 21.77 -6.72 24.07
N ARG A 58 21.37 -5.47 24.27
CA ARG A 58 19.96 -5.11 24.37
C ARG A 58 19.25 -5.41 23.05
N PRO A 59 18.06 -6.04 23.09
CA PRO A 59 17.24 -6.16 21.90
C PRO A 59 16.89 -4.77 21.39
N ARG A 60 16.94 -4.58 20.08
CA ARG A 60 16.53 -3.34 19.44
C ARG A 60 15.14 -3.51 18.84
N LEU A 61 14.39 -2.42 18.79
CA LEU A 61 13.10 -2.41 18.12
C LEU A 61 13.29 -2.14 16.63
N VAL A 62 12.71 -2.99 15.81
CA VAL A 62 12.60 -2.78 14.36
C VAL A 62 11.14 -2.61 14.00
N TYR A 63 10.90 -1.73 13.05
CA TYR A 63 9.57 -1.35 12.60
C TYR A 63 9.34 -1.87 11.18
N ALA A 64 8.12 -2.32 10.93
CA ALA A 64 7.72 -2.82 9.62
C ALA A 64 6.27 -2.41 9.32
N LEU A 65 5.91 -2.37 8.05
CA LEU A 65 4.52 -2.16 7.65
C LEU A 65 3.68 -3.40 7.96
N THR A 66 2.47 -3.18 8.44
CA THR A 66 1.43 -4.21 8.53
C THR A 66 0.82 -4.43 7.14
N GLU A 67 -0.08 -5.41 7.02
CA GLU A 67 -0.86 -5.59 5.78
C GLU A 67 -1.65 -4.32 5.43
N ASP A 68 -2.30 -3.70 6.43
CA ASP A 68 -3.01 -2.44 6.25
C ASP A 68 -2.08 -1.30 5.80
N GLY A 69 -0.86 -1.26 6.36
CA GLY A 69 0.17 -0.31 5.94
C GLY A 69 0.60 -0.53 4.48
N LEU A 70 0.73 -1.78 4.06
CA LEU A 70 1.07 -2.13 2.68
C LEU A 70 -0.04 -1.73 1.69
N GLU A 71 -1.30 -1.83 2.10
CA GLU A 71 -2.46 -1.45 1.26
C GLU A 71 -2.52 0.05 0.95
N LYS A 72 -1.83 0.88 1.73
CA LYS A 72 -1.69 2.31 1.43
C LYS A 72 -0.85 2.59 0.18
N PHE A 73 -0.16 1.58 -0.36
CA PHE A 73 0.71 1.70 -1.53
C PHE A 73 0.22 0.84 -2.70
N PRO A 74 -0.70 1.33 -3.52
CA PRO A 74 -1.26 0.57 -4.64
C PRO A 74 -0.21 0.17 -5.69
N SER A 75 0.93 0.85 -5.75
CA SER A 75 2.00 0.55 -6.71
C SER A 75 2.57 -0.87 -6.58
N ARG A 76 2.59 -1.45 -5.38
CA ARG A 76 3.06 -2.82 -5.18
C ARG A 76 2.15 -3.83 -5.86
N TYR A 77 0.85 -3.67 -5.68
CA TYR A 77 -0.15 -4.52 -6.32
C TYR A 77 -0.18 -4.31 -7.83
N LEU A 78 0.04 -3.07 -8.29
CA LEU A 78 0.13 -2.77 -9.71
C LEU A 78 1.30 -3.52 -10.38
N ARG A 79 2.46 -3.57 -9.74
CA ARG A 79 3.62 -4.31 -10.27
C ARG A 79 3.35 -5.81 -10.34
N LEU A 80 2.76 -6.38 -9.29
CA LEU A 80 2.38 -7.79 -9.27
C LEU A 80 1.33 -8.10 -10.35
N THR A 81 0.31 -7.25 -10.44
CA THR A 81 -0.75 -7.37 -11.45
C THR A 81 -0.17 -7.31 -12.85
N THR A 82 0.69 -6.36 -13.13
CA THR A 82 1.35 -6.22 -14.44
C THR A 82 2.16 -7.47 -14.82
N ARG A 83 2.91 -8.04 -13.87
CA ARG A 83 3.64 -9.28 -14.09
C ARG A 83 2.73 -10.47 -14.34
N LEU A 84 1.65 -10.56 -13.55
CA LEU A 84 0.67 -11.64 -13.73
C LEU A 84 0.01 -11.56 -15.11
N LEU A 85 -0.38 -10.36 -15.55
CA LEU A 85 -0.94 -10.13 -16.88
C LEU A 85 0.03 -10.51 -18.00
N ALA A 86 1.29 -10.12 -17.87
CA ALA A 86 2.32 -10.47 -18.85
C ALA A 86 2.49 -11.99 -18.94
N GLN A 87 2.54 -12.69 -17.81
CA GLN A 87 2.65 -14.13 -17.74
C GLN A 87 1.42 -14.83 -18.35
N MET A 88 0.22 -14.32 -18.09
CA MET A 88 -1.01 -14.85 -18.68
C MET A 88 -1.02 -14.72 -20.21
N LYS A 89 -0.55 -13.60 -20.74
CA LYS A 89 -0.44 -13.38 -22.20
C LYS A 89 0.53 -14.34 -22.87
N GLU A 90 1.58 -14.72 -22.18
CA GLU A 90 2.57 -15.68 -22.69
C GLU A 90 2.12 -17.13 -22.62
N THR A 91 1.36 -17.49 -21.59
CA THR A 91 1.02 -18.89 -21.31
C THR A 91 -0.39 -19.29 -21.74
N MET A 92 -1.29 -18.34 -21.97
CA MET A 92 -2.68 -18.59 -22.32
C MET A 92 -3.02 -18.13 -23.72
N PRO A 93 -3.94 -18.83 -24.44
CA PRO A 93 -4.44 -18.34 -25.72
C PRO A 93 -5.08 -16.96 -25.62
N GLY A 94 -4.86 -16.10 -26.64
CA GLY A 94 -5.40 -14.73 -26.65
C GLY A 94 -6.90 -14.63 -26.39
N PRO A 95 -7.74 -15.45 -27.04
CA PRO A 95 -9.21 -15.44 -26.77
C PRO A 95 -9.57 -15.74 -25.32
N VAL A 96 -8.83 -16.60 -24.63
CA VAL A 96 -9.06 -16.93 -23.22
C VAL A 96 -8.72 -15.73 -22.34
N VAL A 97 -7.60 -15.05 -22.59
CA VAL A 97 -7.21 -13.84 -21.88
C VAL A 97 -8.24 -12.73 -22.06
N SER A 98 -8.70 -12.51 -23.29
CA SER A 98 -9.74 -11.50 -23.58
C SER A 98 -11.04 -11.81 -22.86
N GLN A 99 -11.45 -13.07 -22.80
CA GLN A 99 -12.66 -13.50 -22.10
C GLN A 99 -12.54 -13.26 -20.59
N LEU A 100 -11.38 -13.58 -19.99
CA LEU A 100 -11.13 -13.33 -18.57
C LEU A 100 -11.23 -11.85 -18.25
N PHE A 101 -10.62 -10.98 -19.06
CA PHE A 101 -10.68 -9.53 -18.86
C PHE A 101 -12.10 -9.00 -19.00
N SER A 102 -12.85 -9.46 -19.98
CA SER A 102 -14.25 -9.06 -20.17
C SER A 102 -15.09 -9.47 -18.96
N GLN A 103 -14.87 -10.66 -18.43
CA GLN A 103 -15.60 -11.15 -17.25
C GLN A 103 -15.24 -10.34 -16.00
N ILE A 104 -13.98 -10.05 -15.78
CA ILE A 104 -13.51 -9.22 -14.64
C ILE A 104 -14.10 -7.81 -14.75
N ALA A 105 -14.06 -7.20 -15.92
CA ALA A 105 -14.60 -5.87 -16.15
C ALA A 105 -16.11 -5.83 -15.90
N GLU A 106 -16.85 -6.86 -16.31
CA GLU A 106 -18.29 -6.96 -16.08
C GLU A 106 -18.61 -7.14 -14.58
N ASP A 107 -17.87 -8.01 -13.90
CA ASP A 107 -18.02 -8.24 -12.46
C ASP A 107 -17.74 -6.98 -11.65
N LEU A 108 -16.67 -6.26 -11.97
CA LEU A 108 -16.33 -4.99 -11.34
C LEU A 108 -17.40 -3.91 -11.61
N ALA A 109 -17.89 -3.81 -12.84
CA ALA A 109 -18.95 -2.86 -13.19
C ALA A 109 -20.23 -3.14 -12.40
N ASN A 110 -20.59 -4.41 -12.22
CA ASN A 110 -21.76 -4.80 -11.45
C ASN A 110 -21.56 -4.50 -9.95
N GLU A 111 -20.40 -4.80 -9.39
CA GLU A 111 -20.06 -4.51 -8.01
C GLU A 111 -20.13 -3.00 -7.72
N TYR A 112 -19.53 -2.17 -8.55
CA TYR A 112 -19.61 -0.71 -8.40
C TYR A 112 -21.02 -0.18 -8.57
N ARG A 113 -21.79 -0.73 -9.47
CA ARG A 113 -23.19 -0.34 -9.69
C ARG A 113 -24.01 -0.61 -8.42
N ASP A 114 -23.87 -1.77 -7.81
CA ASP A 114 -24.57 -2.14 -6.58
C ASP A 114 -24.16 -1.23 -5.42
N GLN A 115 -22.88 -0.91 -5.30
CA GLN A 115 -22.38 -0.01 -4.27
C GLN A 115 -22.89 1.44 -4.45
N ILE A 116 -23.08 1.89 -5.67
CA ILE A 116 -23.50 3.26 -6.01
C ILE A 116 -25.02 3.43 -5.91
N GLN A 117 -25.81 2.39 -6.16
CA GLN A 117 -27.28 2.47 -6.23
C GLN A 117 -27.95 3.02 -4.98
N GLY A 118 -27.38 2.80 -3.80
CA GLY A 118 -27.95 3.28 -2.52
C GLY A 118 -27.41 4.64 -2.07
N LEU A 119 -26.53 5.28 -2.84
CA LEU A 119 -25.82 6.48 -2.41
C LEU A 119 -26.47 7.77 -2.93
N SER A 120 -26.41 8.82 -2.13
CA SER A 120 -26.76 10.19 -2.56
C SER A 120 -25.75 10.70 -3.61
N MET A 121 -26.06 11.83 -4.26
CA MET A 121 -25.17 12.42 -5.25
C MET A 121 -23.81 12.78 -4.66
N GLU A 122 -23.76 13.32 -3.44
CA GLU A 122 -22.52 13.66 -2.76
C GLU A 122 -21.72 12.42 -2.41
N GLU A 123 -22.36 11.38 -1.88
CA GLU A 123 -21.74 10.11 -1.56
C GLU A 123 -21.18 9.42 -2.80
N ARG A 124 -21.88 9.51 -3.94
CA ARG A 124 -21.37 8.99 -5.23
C ARG A 124 -20.10 9.71 -5.67
N LEU A 125 -20.06 11.03 -5.51
CA LEU A 125 -18.89 11.83 -5.84
C LEU A 125 -17.70 11.47 -4.94
N ASP A 126 -17.93 11.29 -3.64
CA ASP A 126 -16.90 10.88 -2.69
C ASP A 126 -16.40 9.46 -2.98
N PHE A 127 -17.29 8.55 -3.31
CA PHE A 127 -16.93 7.19 -3.73
C PHE A 127 -16.00 7.21 -4.94
N VAL A 128 -16.34 7.99 -5.97
CA VAL A 128 -15.51 8.12 -7.18
C VAL A 128 -14.14 8.74 -6.85
N ARG A 129 -14.09 9.73 -5.97
CA ARG A 129 -12.83 10.36 -5.54
C ARG A 129 -11.91 9.36 -4.84
N HIS A 130 -12.45 8.53 -3.95
CA HIS A 130 -11.67 7.54 -3.20
C HIS A 130 -11.19 6.38 -4.05
N HIS A 131 -11.95 6.01 -5.09
CA HIS A 131 -11.62 4.91 -5.98
C HIS A 131 -10.92 5.35 -7.28
N ARG A 132 -10.72 6.66 -7.46
CA ARG A 132 -10.05 7.24 -8.63
C ARG A 132 -8.53 7.14 -8.60
N ALA A 133 -7.96 6.43 -7.67
CA ALA A 133 -6.50 6.31 -7.50
C ALA A 133 -5.87 5.24 -8.40
N LEU A 134 -6.30 5.14 -9.66
CA LEU A 134 -5.50 4.51 -10.69
C LEU A 134 -4.75 5.64 -11.41
N PRO A 135 -3.42 5.73 -11.29
CA PRO A 135 -2.67 6.69 -12.05
C PRO A 135 -2.86 6.38 -13.53
N HIS A 136 -3.36 7.35 -14.27
CA HIS A 136 -3.28 7.27 -15.71
C HIS A 136 -1.80 7.21 -16.07
N SER A 137 -1.34 6.03 -16.47
CA SER A 137 -0.04 5.90 -17.11
C SER A 137 -0.11 6.66 -18.45
N ARG A 138 0.67 7.69 -18.56
CA ARG A 138 1.08 8.21 -19.85
C ARG A 138 2.13 7.29 -20.45
#